data_b41fea436c5508691e26611f319a2253
#
_entry.id   b41fea436c5508691e26611f319a2253
#
_cell.length_a   1.000
_cell.length_b   1.000
_cell.length_c   1.000
_cell.angle_alpha   90.00
_cell.angle_beta   90.00
_cell.angle_gamma   90.00
#
_symmetry.space_group_name_H-M   'P 1'
#
loop_
_entity.id
_entity.type
_entity.pdbx_description
1 polymer ?
#
loop_
_entity_poly.entity_id
_entity_poly.type
_entity_poly.pdbx_seq_one_letter_code
_entity_poly.pdbx_strand_id
1 'polypeptide(L)'
;MIQIYNGTLTSKERVLRTFNHEKADRVPIGYFANPGIQKRVAAALGVPADKDSVNDALGVDFKGLMPAYTGKPLFTAPGPERHVHPLTGAVTRWVANEDGGYWDYCDFPLAEADDEIIANWPVPDPDDFDYDELLDRCKLYRHKAVHFGHPGVSDVMNNTGMIRGMENIYMDLALETESVMTLLDRRMKAELAMFERALDKCRDYVDFIWTGEDLGTQRAPLISLDMFRAQIRPRHQPLIDLASSYGKPVMIHCCGSSSWAFEDFIEMGIRAVDTLQPEAAD
;
A
#
# COMPACT_ATOMS: atom_id res chain seq x y z
N MET A 1 10.18 -7.93 -31.07
CA MET A 1 8.83 -7.86 -30.46
C MET A 1 8.82 -8.87 -29.34
N ILE A 2 8.64 -8.44 -28.09
CA ILE A 2 8.55 -9.35 -26.94
C ILE A 2 7.18 -10.02 -27.05
N GLN A 3 7.15 -11.34 -27.23
CA GLN A 3 5.90 -12.10 -27.25
C GLN A 3 5.56 -12.49 -25.81
N ILE A 4 4.54 -11.86 -25.24
CA ILE A 4 4.04 -12.20 -23.91
C ILE A 4 3.05 -13.35 -24.05
N TYR A 5 3.31 -14.45 -23.36
CA TYR A 5 2.37 -15.56 -23.27
C TYR A 5 1.20 -15.18 -22.36
N ASN A 6 0.05 -14.93 -22.94
CA ASN A 6 -1.14 -14.51 -22.17
C ASN A 6 -1.83 -15.67 -21.42
N GLY A 7 -1.47 -16.90 -21.68
CA GLY A 7 -2.08 -18.09 -21.07
C GLY A 7 -3.50 -18.37 -21.57
N THR A 8 -4.18 -19.31 -20.91
CA THR A 8 -5.55 -19.72 -21.21
C THR A 8 -6.57 -19.30 -20.17
N LEU A 9 -6.09 -18.92 -18.98
CA LEU A 9 -6.90 -18.41 -17.88
C LEU A 9 -7.09 -16.89 -18.00
N THR A 10 -8.20 -16.40 -17.48
CA THR A 10 -8.36 -14.96 -17.23
C THR A 10 -7.39 -14.49 -16.15
N SER A 11 -7.11 -13.20 -16.10
CA SER A 11 -6.27 -12.59 -15.03
C SER A 11 -6.83 -12.93 -13.64
N LYS A 12 -8.14 -12.81 -13.46
CA LYS A 12 -8.83 -13.12 -12.20
C LYS A 12 -8.65 -14.60 -11.80
N GLU A 13 -8.95 -15.54 -12.70
CA GLU A 13 -8.78 -16.97 -12.42
C GLU A 13 -7.34 -17.31 -12.06
N ARG A 14 -6.38 -16.74 -12.79
CA ARG A 14 -4.94 -16.96 -12.56
C ARG A 14 -4.52 -16.51 -11.17
N VAL A 15 -4.91 -15.31 -10.78
CA VAL A 15 -4.56 -14.70 -9.48
C VAL A 15 -5.23 -15.47 -8.35
N LEU A 16 -6.53 -15.76 -8.43
CA LEU A 16 -7.26 -16.49 -7.39
C LEU A 16 -6.74 -17.93 -7.22
N ARG A 17 -6.41 -18.63 -8.31
CA ARG A 17 -5.74 -19.95 -8.23
C ARG A 17 -4.41 -19.86 -7.48
N THR A 18 -3.62 -18.81 -7.76
CA THR A 18 -2.34 -18.61 -7.07
C THR A 18 -2.54 -18.41 -5.57
N PHE A 19 -3.52 -17.59 -5.15
CA PHE A 19 -3.86 -17.44 -3.73
C PHE A 19 -4.33 -18.74 -3.06
N ASN A 20 -4.93 -19.64 -3.84
CA ASN A 20 -5.39 -20.95 -3.37
C ASN A 20 -4.31 -22.03 -3.46
N HIS A 21 -3.07 -21.69 -3.84
CA HIS A 21 -1.98 -22.63 -4.09
C HIS A 21 -2.30 -23.67 -5.20
N GLU A 22 -3.18 -23.31 -6.11
CA GLU A 22 -3.53 -24.12 -7.28
C GLU A 22 -2.63 -23.75 -8.46
N LYS A 23 -2.41 -24.73 -9.34
CA LYS A 23 -1.60 -24.51 -10.55
C LYS A 23 -2.33 -23.55 -11.51
N ALA A 24 -1.67 -22.44 -11.83
CA ALA A 24 -2.05 -21.54 -12.90
C ALA A 24 -1.32 -21.87 -14.21
N ASP A 25 -1.78 -21.29 -15.31
CA ASP A 25 -1.18 -21.45 -16.64
C ASP A 25 0.16 -20.71 -16.79
N ARG A 26 0.37 -19.64 -16.04
CA ARG A 26 1.62 -18.91 -15.83
C ARG A 26 1.59 -18.18 -14.48
N VAL A 27 2.72 -17.65 -14.07
CA VAL A 27 2.80 -16.74 -12.89
C VAL A 27 2.01 -15.46 -13.19
N PRO A 28 1.21 -14.94 -12.24
CA PRO A 28 0.60 -13.62 -12.37
C PRO A 28 1.66 -12.53 -12.52
N ILE A 29 1.41 -11.57 -13.41
CA ILE A 29 2.33 -10.47 -13.70
C ILE A 29 1.82 -9.19 -13.06
N GLY A 30 2.65 -8.57 -12.19
CA GLY A 30 2.52 -7.21 -11.73
C GLY A 30 3.61 -6.33 -12.36
N TYR A 31 3.35 -5.02 -12.50
CA TYR A 31 4.34 -4.08 -12.97
C TYR A 31 4.21 -2.75 -12.23
N PHE A 32 5.32 -2.32 -11.67
CA PHE A 32 5.49 -1.03 -11.02
C PHE A 32 6.79 -0.40 -11.52
N ALA A 33 6.76 0.88 -11.87
CA ALA A 33 7.95 1.58 -12.34
C ALA A 33 7.89 3.07 -11.98
N ASN A 34 9.07 3.67 -11.79
CA ASN A 34 9.19 5.11 -11.73
C ASN A 34 8.88 5.76 -13.10
N PRO A 35 8.62 7.08 -13.16
CA PRO A 35 8.24 7.75 -14.41
C PRO A 35 9.30 7.65 -15.54
N GLY A 36 10.59 7.59 -15.20
CA GLY A 36 11.67 7.44 -16.18
C GLY A 36 11.65 6.06 -16.85
N ILE A 37 11.56 5.01 -16.05
CA ILE A 37 11.45 3.63 -16.54
C ILE A 37 10.13 3.43 -17.28
N GLN A 38 9.02 3.97 -16.78
CA GLN A 38 7.71 3.91 -17.45
C GLN A 38 7.81 4.43 -18.91
N LYS A 39 8.43 5.60 -19.13
CA LYS A 39 8.63 6.18 -20.47
C LYS A 39 9.50 5.29 -21.36
N ARG A 40 10.58 4.74 -20.82
CA ARG A 40 11.51 3.86 -21.57
C ARG A 40 10.83 2.55 -21.98
N VAL A 41 10.08 1.94 -21.09
CA VAL A 41 9.31 0.70 -21.37
C VAL A 41 8.22 0.98 -22.40
N ALA A 42 7.44 2.05 -22.24
CA ALA A 42 6.43 2.45 -23.21
C ALA A 42 7.02 2.63 -24.62
N ALA A 43 8.14 3.33 -24.73
CA ALA A 43 8.84 3.52 -25.99
C ALA A 43 9.32 2.19 -26.61
N ALA A 44 9.87 1.29 -25.80
CA ALA A 44 10.31 -0.03 -26.25
C ALA A 44 9.16 -0.94 -26.71
N LEU A 45 7.98 -0.78 -26.12
CA LEU A 45 6.76 -1.51 -26.48
C LEU A 45 5.99 -0.84 -27.63
N GLY A 46 6.29 0.43 -27.96
CA GLY A 46 5.56 1.19 -28.97
C GLY A 46 4.13 1.58 -28.56
N VAL A 47 3.91 1.81 -27.25
CA VAL A 47 2.60 2.18 -26.69
C VAL A 47 2.65 3.55 -25.99
N PRO A 48 1.50 4.20 -25.72
CA PRO A 48 1.46 5.38 -24.87
C PRO A 48 2.10 5.16 -23.51
N ALA A 49 2.71 6.20 -22.91
CA ALA A 49 3.42 6.10 -21.64
C ALA A 49 2.50 6.14 -20.41
N ASP A 50 1.18 6.09 -20.59
CA ASP A 50 0.24 5.92 -19.48
C ASP A 50 0.33 4.50 -18.88
N LYS A 51 -0.09 4.40 -17.62
CA LYS A 51 0.04 3.15 -16.85
C LYS A 51 -0.77 2.00 -17.46
N ASP A 52 -1.97 2.28 -17.94
CA ASP A 52 -2.87 1.23 -18.42
C ASP A 52 -2.39 0.66 -19.76
N SER A 53 -1.96 1.52 -20.71
CA SER A 53 -1.39 1.08 -21.99
C SER A 53 -0.15 0.20 -21.82
N VAL A 54 0.75 0.56 -20.89
CA VAL A 54 1.95 -0.25 -20.61
C VAL A 54 1.58 -1.56 -19.91
N ASN A 55 0.69 -1.52 -18.92
CA ASN A 55 0.24 -2.71 -18.19
C ASN A 55 -0.44 -3.71 -19.12
N ASP A 56 -1.28 -3.24 -20.04
CA ASP A 56 -1.95 -4.10 -21.02
C ASP A 56 -0.94 -4.72 -22.00
N ALA A 57 0.01 -3.94 -22.49
CA ALA A 57 1.07 -4.44 -23.37
C ALA A 57 2.00 -5.45 -22.67
N LEU A 58 2.21 -5.34 -21.36
CA LEU A 58 2.98 -6.29 -20.56
C LEU A 58 2.16 -7.50 -20.10
N GLY A 59 0.86 -7.54 -20.36
CA GLY A 59 -0.02 -8.62 -19.90
C GLY A 59 -0.19 -8.65 -18.37
N VAL A 60 -0.17 -7.50 -17.73
CA VAL A 60 -0.36 -7.36 -16.28
C VAL A 60 -1.73 -7.85 -15.88
N ASP A 61 -1.77 -8.69 -14.84
CA ASP A 61 -3.00 -9.32 -14.37
C ASP A 61 -3.78 -8.47 -13.35
N PHE A 62 -3.13 -7.53 -12.69
CA PHE A 62 -3.65 -6.78 -11.56
C PHE A 62 -4.18 -5.40 -11.95
N LYS A 63 -5.19 -4.94 -11.22
CA LYS A 63 -5.64 -3.54 -11.23
C LYS A 63 -5.92 -3.06 -9.82
N GLY A 64 -5.07 -2.17 -9.32
CA GLY A 64 -5.28 -1.51 -8.04
C GLY A 64 -6.26 -0.35 -8.17
N LEU A 65 -7.25 -0.32 -7.28
CA LEU A 65 -8.25 0.73 -7.18
C LEU A 65 -8.40 1.15 -5.71
N MET A 66 -8.64 2.43 -5.50
CA MET A 66 -8.99 3.02 -4.21
C MET A 66 -10.08 4.06 -4.44
N PRO A 67 -10.97 4.31 -3.48
CA PRO A 67 -11.97 5.36 -3.62
C PRO A 67 -11.29 6.72 -3.75
N ALA A 68 -11.84 7.58 -4.60
CA ALA A 68 -11.33 8.94 -4.78
C ALA A 68 -11.73 9.81 -3.58
N TYR A 69 -10.78 10.55 -3.03
CA TYR A 69 -11.08 11.55 -2.00
C TYR A 69 -11.71 12.78 -2.63
N THR A 70 -12.86 13.18 -2.13
CA THR A 70 -13.66 14.31 -2.61
C THR A 70 -13.82 15.43 -1.57
N GLY A 71 -13.29 15.21 -0.37
CA GLY A 71 -13.29 16.18 0.70
C GLY A 71 -12.36 17.37 0.46
N LYS A 72 -12.33 18.29 1.39
CA LYS A 72 -11.40 19.42 1.35
C LYS A 72 -9.98 18.91 1.63
N PRO A 73 -8.94 19.44 0.95
CA PRO A 73 -7.56 19.11 1.28
C PRO A 73 -7.30 19.34 2.78
N LEU A 74 -6.79 18.31 3.47
CA LEU A 74 -6.46 18.41 4.90
C LEU A 74 -5.19 19.21 5.13
N PHE A 75 -4.30 19.23 4.12
CA PHE A 75 -2.99 19.87 4.21
C PHE A 75 -2.71 20.71 2.97
N THR A 76 -1.92 21.77 3.15
CA THR A 76 -1.45 22.65 2.08
C THR A 76 0.07 22.68 2.07
N ALA A 77 0.66 22.71 0.87
CA ALA A 77 2.11 22.76 0.72
C ALA A 77 2.70 24.02 1.40
N PRO A 78 3.80 23.90 2.15
CA PRO A 78 4.42 25.02 2.84
C PRO A 78 5.11 26.02 1.88
N GLY A 79 5.28 25.66 0.61
CA GLY A 79 5.88 26.52 -0.42
C GLY A 79 5.89 25.85 -1.80
N PRO A 80 6.30 26.58 -2.85
CA PRO A 80 6.19 26.12 -4.24
C PRO A 80 7.13 24.97 -4.59
N GLU A 81 8.20 24.75 -3.82
CA GLU A 81 9.16 23.66 -4.03
C GLU A 81 8.82 22.41 -3.22
N ARG A 82 7.67 22.40 -2.60
CA ARG A 82 7.19 21.30 -1.76
C ARG A 82 5.89 20.75 -2.31
N HIS A 83 5.78 19.44 -2.30
CA HIS A 83 4.52 18.74 -2.49
C HIS A 83 4.09 18.16 -1.16
N VAL A 84 2.83 18.35 -0.80
CA VAL A 84 2.24 17.75 0.41
C VAL A 84 1.22 16.69 0.01
N HIS A 85 1.29 15.54 0.66
CA HIS A 85 0.28 14.52 0.47
C HIS A 85 -1.04 14.98 1.11
N PRO A 86 -2.15 15.08 0.33
CA PRO A 86 -3.37 15.76 0.78
C PRO A 86 -4.08 15.09 1.96
N LEU A 87 -3.83 13.81 2.20
CA LEU A 87 -4.51 13.02 3.23
C LEU A 87 -3.64 12.70 4.45
N THR A 88 -2.30 12.72 4.30
CA THR A 88 -1.39 12.36 5.39
C THR A 88 -0.58 13.52 5.93
N GLY A 89 -0.40 14.57 5.12
CA GLY A 89 0.46 15.70 5.44
C GLY A 89 1.95 15.44 5.22
N ALA A 90 2.34 14.29 4.68
CA ALA A 90 3.73 14.02 4.34
C ALA A 90 4.24 15.01 3.28
N VAL A 91 5.40 15.60 3.53
CA VAL A 91 6.00 16.62 2.67
C VAL A 91 7.13 16.02 1.86
N THR A 92 7.15 16.30 0.56
CA THR A 92 8.21 15.83 -0.34
C THR A 92 8.78 16.98 -1.16
N ARG A 93 10.04 16.80 -1.59
CA ARG A 93 10.75 17.65 -2.56
C ARG A 93 11.20 16.83 -3.75
N TRP A 94 11.30 17.46 -4.90
CA TRP A 94 11.85 16.79 -6.06
C TRP A 94 13.38 16.73 -6.00
N VAL A 95 13.94 15.53 -6.17
CA VAL A 95 15.38 15.29 -6.29
C VAL A 95 15.67 14.79 -7.70
N ALA A 96 16.34 15.62 -8.49
CA ALA A 96 16.71 15.27 -9.86
C ALA A 96 17.91 14.31 -9.88
N ASN A 97 17.91 13.37 -10.82
CA ASN A 97 19.03 12.48 -11.12
C ASN A 97 19.12 12.21 -12.63
N GLU A 98 20.08 11.39 -13.08
CA GLU A 98 20.32 11.07 -14.49
C GLU A 98 19.11 10.41 -15.18
N ASP A 99 18.28 9.68 -14.44
CA ASP A 99 17.08 9.00 -14.94
C ASP A 99 15.80 9.84 -14.80
N GLY A 100 15.92 11.12 -14.41
CA GLY A 100 14.80 12.08 -14.28
C GLY A 100 14.57 12.58 -12.87
N GLY A 101 14.60 11.73 -11.84
CA GLY A 101 14.45 12.09 -10.45
C GLY A 101 13.33 11.36 -9.70
N TYR A 102 13.18 11.71 -8.44
CA TYR A 102 12.16 11.15 -7.53
C TYR A 102 11.72 12.17 -6.49
N TRP A 103 10.57 11.93 -5.88
CA TRP A 103 10.09 12.68 -4.73
C TRP A 103 10.68 12.10 -3.44
N ASP A 104 11.41 12.90 -2.70
CA ASP A 104 12.07 12.54 -1.45
C ASP A 104 11.33 13.19 -0.26
N TYR A 105 11.16 12.46 0.82
CA TYR A 105 10.51 12.97 2.03
C TYR A 105 11.40 14.00 2.72
N CYS A 106 10.77 15.08 3.20
CA CYS A 106 11.46 16.18 3.86
C CYS A 106 10.53 16.90 4.85
N ASP A 107 11.11 17.82 5.63
CA ASP A 107 10.38 18.75 6.50
C ASP A 107 9.41 18.07 7.49
N PHE A 108 9.63 16.83 7.88
CA PHE A 108 8.82 15.98 8.78
C PHE A 108 7.95 16.81 9.75
N PRO A 109 6.69 17.10 9.43
CA PRO A 109 5.91 18.14 10.13
C PRO A 109 5.62 17.85 11.62
N LEU A 110 5.74 16.59 12.02
CA LEU A 110 5.56 16.16 13.40
C LEU A 110 6.88 15.86 14.13
N ALA A 111 8.05 16.11 13.52
CA ALA A 111 9.34 15.76 14.15
C ALA A 111 9.53 16.40 15.52
N GLU A 112 9.21 17.70 15.62
CA GLU A 112 9.34 18.51 16.84
C GLU A 112 7.98 18.97 17.40
N ALA A 113 6.87 18.35 16.95
CA ALA A 113 5.53 18.71 17.40
C ALA A 113 5.28 18.23 18.83
N ASP A 114 4.47 18.99 19.56
CA ASP A 114 3.99 18.58 20.87
C ASP A 114 2.92 17.49 20.79
N ASP A 115 2.62 16.87 21.93
CA ASP A 115 1.68 15.76 22.05
C ASP A 115 0.26 16.12 21.59
N GLU A 116 -0.17 17.37 21.82
CA GLU A 116 -1.51 17.81 21.42
C GLU A 116 -1.63 17.87 19.89
N ILE A 117 -0.62 18.42 19.21
CA ILE A 117 -0.56 18.47 17.74
C ILE A 117 -0.52 17.06 17.17
N ILE A 118 0.31 16.17 17.72
CA ILE A 118 0.45 14.79 17.24
C ILE A 118 -0.88 14.05 17.40
N ALA A 119 -1.47 14.03 18.59
CA ALA A 119 -2.70 13.30 18.87
C ALA A 119 -3.89 13.79 18.02
N ASN A 120 -3.91 15.09 17.66
CA ASN A 120 -4.97 15.72 16.88
C ASN A 120 -4.62 15.91 15.39
N TRP A 121 -3.51 15.33 14.89
CA TRP A 121 -3.17 15.40 13.48
C TRP A 121 -4.35 15.01 12.60
N PRO A 122 -4.69 15.78 11.55
CA PRO A 122 -5.84 15.52 10.71
C PRO A 122 -5.82 14.11 10.09
N VAL A 123 -6.97 13.45 10.09
CA VAL A 123 -7.20 12.14 9.48
C VAL A 123 -8.41 12.26 8.56
N PRO A 124 -8.38 11.67 7.35
CA PRO A 124 -9.51 11.73 6.41
C PRO A 124 -10.79 11.14 7.03
N ASP A 125 -11.93 11.80 6.77
CA ASP A 125 -13.22 11.22 7.10
C ASP A 125 -13.58 10.17 6.04
N PRO A 126 -13.96 8.95 6.42
CA PRO A 126 -14.43 7.93 5.47
C PRO A 126 -15.65 8.36 4.62
N ASP A 127 -16.43 9.36 5.06
CA ASP A 127 -17.56 9.91 4.29
C ASP A 127 -17.12 10.83 3.15
N ASP A 128 -15.87 11.29 3.15
CA ASP A 128 -15.30 12.17 2.13
C ASP A 128 -14.76 11.43 0.89
N PHE A 129 -15.10 10.15 0.69
CA PHE A 129 -14.65 9.37 -0.46
C PHE A 129 -15.80 8.99 -1.40
N ASP A 130 -15.54 8.96 -2.70
CA ASP A 130 -16.50 8.57 -3.73
C ASP A 130 -16.49 7.06 -3.99
N TYR A 131 -17.42 6.36 -3.37
CA TYR A 131 -17.59 4.92 -3.53
C TYR A 131 -18.44 4.54 -4.76
N ASP A 132 -19.22 5.46 -5.32
CA ASP A 132 -19.98 5.23 -6.55
C ASP A 132 -19.06 5.25 -7.76
N GLU A 133 -18.15 6.23 -7.83
CA GLU A 133 -17.10 6.29 -8.85
C GLU A 133 -16.17 5.05 -8.75
N LEU A 134 -15.84 4.63 -7.53
CA LEU A 134 -15.07 3.40 -7.32
C LEU A 134 -15.78 2.17 -7.92
N LEU A 135 -17.08 2.02 -7.69
CA LEU A 135 -17.86 0.90 -8.24
C LEU A 135 -17.84 0.91 -9.78
N ASP A 136 -17.95 2.07 -10.40
CA ASP A 136 -17.94 2.17 -11.86
C ASP A 136 -16.55 1.81 -12.44
N ARG A 137 -15.47 2.20 -11.76
CA ARG A 137 -14.11 1.73 -12.13
C ARG A 137 -13.94 0.22 -11.91
N CYS A 138 -14.47 -0.32 -10.84
CA CYS A 138 -14.44 -1.77 -10.62
C CYS A 138 -15.14 -2.54 -11.75
N LYS A 139 -16.29 -2.07 -12.22
CA LYS A 139 -17.00 -2.66 -13.37
C LYS A 139 -16.18 -2.56 -14.65
N LEU A 140 -15.52 -1.43 -14.89
CA LEU A 140 -14.67 -1.19 -16.08
C LEU A 140 -13.51 -2.20 -16.12
N TYR A 141 -12.85 -2.43 -14.99
CA TYR A 141 -11.66 -3.29 -14.89
C TYR A 141 -11.96 -4.73 -14.46
N ARG A 142 -13.23 -5.17 -14.51
CA ARG A 142 -13.65 -6.54 -14.11
C ARG A 142 -12.92 -7.68 -14.83
N HIS A 143 -12.24 -7.39 -15.94
CA HIS A 143 -11.45 -8.35 -16.71
C HIS A 143 -10.05 -8.59 -16.12
N LYS A 144 -9.61 -7.74 -15.19
CA LYS A 144 -8.38 -7.89 -14.40
C LYS A 144 -8.69 -8.49 -13.02
N ALA A 145 -7.67 -8.92 -12.30
CA ALA A 145 -7.79 -9.15 -10.86
C ALA A 145 -7.74 -7.80 -10.14
N VAL A 146 -8.89 -7.35 -9.66
CA VAL A 146 -9.03 -6.05 -8.99
C VAL A 146 -8.66 -6.20 -7.52
N HIS A 147 -7.79 -5.32 -7.03
CA HIS A 147 -7.50 -5.23 -5.60
C HIS A 147 -7.75 -3.83 -5.06
N PHE A 148 -8.10 -3.76 -3.79
CA PHE A 148 -8.05 -2.53 -3.02
C PHE A 148 -6.77 -2.51 -2.19
N GLY A 149 -6.24 -1.32 -2.00
CA GLY A 149 -5.02 -1.11 -1.24
C GLY A 149 -3.74 -1.10 -2.08
N HIS A 150 -2.66 -0.86 -1.38
CA HIS A 150 -1.29 -0.73 -1.89
C HIS A 150 -0.30 -0.87 -0.71
N PRO A 151 1.03 -0.89 -0.93
CA PRO A 151 2.03 -1.03 0.14
C PRO A 151 1.92 -0.08 1.33
N GLY A 152 1.31 1.08 1.16
CA GLY A 152 1.09 2.05 2.25
C GLY A 152 -0.24 1.89 3.01
N VAL A 153 -1.04 0.85 2.73
CA VAL A 153 -2.27 0.60 3.49
C VAL A 153 -1.95 -0.12 4.79
N SER A 154 -2.51 0.38 5.88
CA SER A 154 -2.26 -0.06 7.26
C SER A 154 -0.79 0.05 7.71
N ASP A 155 0.06 0.67 6.91
CA ASP A 155 1.47 0.88 7.22
C ASP A 155 1.61 1.82 8.43
N VAL A 156 2.10 1.26 9.53
CA VAL A 156 2.29 1.98 10.80
C VAL A 156 3.59 2.76 10.80
N MET A 157 4.70 2.11 10.41
CA MET A 157 6.04 2.69 10.57
C MET A 157 6.36 3.70 9.47
N ASN A 158 6.28 3.31 8.19
CA ASN A 158 6.67 4.22 7.11
C ASN A 158 5.74 5.42 7.00
N ASN A 159 4.42 5.20 6.96
CA ASN A 159 3.48 6.31 6.84
C ASN A 159 3.57 7.30 7.99
N THR A 160 3.88 6.84 9.20
CA THR A 160 4.08 7.73 10.34
C THR A 160 5.48 8.33 10.30
N GLY A 161 6.49 7.56 9.92
CA GLY A 161 7.86 8.03 9.72
C GLY A 161 7.97 9.13 8.67
N MET A 162 7.13 9.11 7.62
CA MET A 162 7.05 10.17 6.59
C MET A 162 6.59 11.54 7.13
N ILE A 163 5.94 11.57 8.29
CA ILE A 163 5.49 12.81 8.94
C ILE A 163 6.20 13.08 10.27
N ARG A 164 6.65 12.04 10.98
CA ARG A 164 7.27 12.10 12.31
C ARG A 164 8.80 11.99 12.27
N GLY A 165 9.35 11.40 11.22
CA GLY A 165 10.73 10.94 11.14
C GLY A 165 10.87 9.49 11.61
N MET A 166 11.71 8.70 10.90
CA MET A 166 11.84 7.26 11.17
C MET A 166 12.41 6.95 12.55
N GLU A 167 13.41 7.70 13.01
CA GLU A 167 13.97 7.52 14.36
C GLU A 167 12.91 7.76 15.43
N ASN A 168 12.11 8.82 15.27
CA ASN A 168 11.07 9.17 16.23
C ASN A 168 10.00 8.06 16.30
N ILE A 169 9.51 7.55 15.18
CA ILE A 169 8.47 6.50 15.23
C ILE A 169 8.97 5.22 15.89
N TYR A 170 10.22 4.83 15.69
CA TYR A 170 10.77 3.67 16.40
C TYR A 170 10.86 3.88 17.90
N MET A 171 11.27 5.10 18.33
CA MET A 171 11.27 5.47 19.74
C MET A 171 9.85 5.52 20.31
N ASP A 172 8.90 6.10 19.59
CA ASP A 172 7.50 6.22 20.00
C ASP A 172 6.84 4.84 20.16
N LEU A 173 7.12 3.89 19.25
CA LEU A 173 6.65 2.51 19.37
C LEU A 173 7.27 1.78 20.57
N ALA A 174 8.57 2.00 20.82
CA ALA A 174 9.27 1.36 21.95
C ALA A 174 8.83 1.93 23.32
N LEU A 175 8.50 3.22 23.37
CA LEU A 175 8.06 3.91 24.58
C LEU A 175 6.53 3.95 24.74
N GLU A 176 5.80 3.47 23.74
CA GLU A 176 4.33 3.54 23.68
C GLU A 176 3.82 4.98 23.88
N THR A 177 4.46 5.95 23.19
CA THR A 177 4.14 7.39 23.33
C THR A 177 2.64 7.62 23.07
N GLU A 178 1.89 8.02 24.09
CA GLU A 178 0.42 8.07 24.06
C GLU A 178 -0.16 8.89 22.90
N SER A 179 0.45 10.04 22.61
CA SER A 179 0.01 10.92 21.51
C SER A 179 0.13 10.24 20.15
N VAL A 180 1.22 9.51 19.93
CA VAL A 180 1.47 8.76 18.68
C VAL A 180 0.57 7.53 18.59
N MET A 181 0.41 6.77 19.68
CA MET A 181 -0.53 5.65 19.72
C MET A 181 -1.96 6.11 19.39
N THR A 182 -2.39 7.23 19.94
CA THR A 182 -3.68 7.87 19.63
C THR A 182 -3.81 8.21 18.14
N LEU A 183 -2.79 8.79 17.54
CA LEU A 183 -2.75 9.11 16.10
C LEU A 183 -2.88 7.82 15.25
N LEU A 184 -2.09 6.80 15.58
CA LEU A 184 -2.10 5.51 14.87
C LEU A 184 -3.48 4.88 14.90
N ASP A 185 -4.10 4.79 16.08
CA ASP A 185 -5.41 4.15 16.26
C ASP A 185 -6.52 4.94 15.53
N ARG A 186 -6.45 6.26 15.51
CA ARG A 186 -7.38 7.11 14.73
C ARG A 186 -7.23 6.86 13.22
N ARG A 187 -6.00 6.77 12.73
CA ARG A 187 -5.72 6.50 11.31
C ARG A 187 -6.22 5.12 10.91
N MET A 188 -5.87 4.08 11.67
CA MET A 188 -6.32 2.71 11.41
C MET A 188 -7.83 2.58 11.41
N LYS A 189 -8.51 3.25 12.37
CA LYS A 189 -9.98 3.27 12.44
C LYS A 189 -10.62 3.94 11.22
N ALA A 190 -10.10 5.06 10.78
CA ALA A 190 -10.62 5.76 9.60
C ALA A 190 -10.39 4.94 8.32
N GLU A 191 -9.20 4.36 8.18
CA GLU A 191 -8.87 3.49 7.05
C GLU A 191 -9.76 2.25 7.01
N LEU A 192 -9.94 1.57 8.14
CA LEU A 192 -10.82 0.40 8.25
C LEU A 192 -12.26 0.75 7.83
N ALA A 193 -12.80 1.87 8.30
CA ALA A 193 -14.15 2.31 7.92
C ALA A 193 -14.28 2.66 6.44
N MET A 194 -13.23 3.22 5.82
CA MET A 194 -13.17 3.44 4.37
C MET A 194 -13.18 2.11 3.60
N PHE A 195 -12.39 1.12 4.03
CA PHE A 195 -12.37 -0.22 3.42
C PHE A 195 -13.70 -0.95 3.56
N GLU A 196 -14.35 -0.85 4.72
CA GLU A 196 -15.67 -1.44 4.95
C GLU A 196 -16.70 -0.91 3.95
N ARG A 197 -16.81 0.42 3.78
CA ARG A 197 -17.71 1.04 2.79
C ARG A 197 -17.36 0.65 1.35
N ALA A 198 -16.05 0.62 1.03
CA ALA A 198 -15.59 0.21 -0.29
C ALA A 198 -15.94 -1.26 -0.59
N LEU A 199 -15.75 -2.17 0.38
CA LEU A 199 -16.10 -3.58 0.25
C LEU A 199 -17.60 -3.79 0.19
N ASP A 200 -18.40 -3.12 1.02
CA ASP A 200 -19.85 -3.17 0.95
C ASP A 200 -20.37 -2.83 -0.45
N LYS A 201 -19.82 -1.79 -1.05
CA LYS A 201 -20.23 -1.30 -2.37
C LYS A 201 -19.73 -2.17 -3.52
N CYS A 202 -18.51 -2.68 -3.42
CA CYS A 202 -17.77 -3.24 -4.55
C CYS A 202 -17.42 -4.74 -4.40
N ARG A 203 -17.93 -5.45 -3.38
CA ARG A 203 -17.55 -6.83 -3.04
C ARG A 203 -17.54 -7.82 -4.22
N ASP A 204 -18.44 -7.66 -5.18
CA ASP A 204 -18.58 -8.58 -6.32
C ASP A 204 -17.48 -8.38 -7.39
N TYR A 205 -16.73 -7.29 -7.29
CA TYR A 205 -15.71 -6.89 -8.28
C TYR A 205 -14.28 -6.94 -7.73
N VAL A 206 -14.11 -6.89 -6.40
CA VAL A 206 -12.80 -6.94 -5.75
C VAL A 206 -12.39 -8.39 -5.54
N ASP A 207 -11.15 -8.72 -5.83
CA ASP A 207 -10.60 -10.06 -5.75
C ASP A 207 -9.72 -10.29 -4.53
N PHE A 208 -8.97 -9.28 -4.08
CA PHE A 208 -8.13 -9.34 -2.89
C PHE A 208 -7.83 -7.95 -2.31
N ILE A 209 -7.30 -7.92 -1.09
CA ILE A 209 -6.82 -6.70 -0.43
C ILE A 209 -5.29 -6.72 -0.39
N TRP A 210 -4.68 -5.56 -0.64
CA TRP A 210 -3.23 -5.37 -0.57
C TRP A 210 -2.89 -4.35 0.50
N THR A 211 -2.21 -4.79 1.54
CA THR A 211 -1.71 -3.97 2.67
C THR A 211 -0.19 -3.96 2.67
N GLY A 212 0.45 -3.22 3.56
CA GLY A 212 1.90 -3.22 3.66
C GLY A 212 2.43 -2.80 5.01
N GLU A 213 3.63 -3.27 5.31
CA GLU A 213 4.45 -2.87 6.45
C GLU A 213 5.89 -3.32 6.21
N ASP A 214 6.84 -2.42 6.07
CA ASP A 214 8.25 -2.78 5.90
C ASP A 214 8.88 -3.10 7.25
N LEU A 215 9.09 -4.39 7.52
CA LEU A 215 9.59 -4.90 8.80
C LEU A 215 11.10 -5.12 8.84
N GLY A 216 11.78 -4.96 7.71
CA GLY A 216 13.19 -5.26 7.61
C GLY A 216 13.99 -4.32 6.72
N THR A 217 15.27 -4.24 7.01
CA THR A 217 16.28 -3.77 6.07
C THR A 217 16.80 -4.94 5.23
N GLN A 218 17.74 -4.70 4.32
CA GLN A 218 18.43 -5.78 3.61
C GLN A 218 19.32 -6.66 4.53
N ARG A 219 19.54 -6.25 5.77
CA ARG A 219 20.50 -6.91 6.69
C ARG A 219 19.88 -7.46 7.95
N ALA A 220 18.77 -6.89 8.41
CA ALA A 220 18.19 -7.24 9.70
C ALA A 220 16.74 -6.73 9.82
N PRO A 221 15.96 -7.31 10.74
CA PRO A 221 14.69 -6.73 11.18
C PRO A 221 14.85 -5.28 11.65
N LEU A 222 13.82 -4.46 11.43
CA LEU A 222 13.73 -3.07 11.93
C LEU A 222 13.23 -3.01 13.38
N ILE A 223 12.43 -3.99 13.77
CA ILE A 223 11.84 -4.11 15.11
C ILE A 223 11.93 -5.55 15.60
N SER A 224 11.78 -5.78 16.89
CA SER A 224 11.70 -7.12 17.44
C SER A 224 10.35 -7.80 17.15
N LEU A 225 10.31 -9.13 17.18
CA LEU A 225 9.09 -9.90 17.06
C LEU A 225 8.07 -9.54 18.16
N ASP A 226 8.54 -9.28 19.38
CA ASP A 226 7.67 -8.87 20.49
C ASP A 226 7.04 -7.51 20.21
N MET A 227 7.80 -6.54 19.68
CA MET A 227 7.26 -5.24 19.29
C MET A 227 6.26 -5.37 18.12
N PHE A 228 6.56 -6.19 17.12
CA PHE A 228 5.62 -6.49 16.05
C PHE A 228 4.29 -7.02 16.61
N ARG A 229 4.35 -8.01 17.50
CA ARG A 229 3.15 -8.63 18.11
C ARG A 229 2.38 -7.66 19.00
N ALA A 230 3.08 -6.76 19.70
CA ALA A 230 2.46 -5.80 20.60
C ALA A 230 1.88 -4.57 19.88
N GLN A 231 2.57 -4.04 18.85
CA GLN A 231 2.25 -2.73 18.28
C GLN A 231 1.73 -2.78 16.84
N ILE A 232 2.24 -3.69 16.01
CA ILE A 232 1.94 -3.72 14.57
C ILE A 232 0.78 -4.69 14.28
N ARG A 233 0.93 -5.96 14.68
CA ARG A 233 -0.08 -7.00 14.43
C ARG A 233 -1.50 -6.59 14.85
N PRO A 234 -1.77 -6.00 16.04
CA PRO A 234 -3.12 -5.61 16.44
C PRO A 234 -3.75 -4.52 15.58
N ARG A 235 -2.93 -3.71 14.91
CA ARG A 235 -3.39 -2.63 14.02
C ARG A 235 -3.70 -3.13 12.61
N HIS A 236 -3.00 -4.17 12.15
CA HIS A 236 -3.28 -4.82 10.86
C HIS A 236 -4.47 -5.80 10.93
N GLN A 237 -4.63 -6.52 12.05
CA GLN A 237 -5.61 -7.59 12.17
C GLN A 237 -7.05 -7.18 11.81
N PRO A 238 -7.57 -6.00 12.22
CA PRO A 238 -8.93 -5.60 11.88
C PRO A 238 -9.22 -5.53 10.37
N LEU A 239 -8.26 -5.06 9.56
CA LEU A 239 -8.42 -5.02 8.10
C LEU A 239 -8.38 -6.44 7.48
N ILE A 240 -7.54 -7.32 8.02
CA ILE A 240 -7.45 -8.71 7.59
C ILE A 240 -8.75 -9.46 7.91
N ASP A 241 -9.29 -9.26 9.11
CA ASP A 241 -10.56 -9.85 9.54
C ASP A 241 -11.73 -9.32 8.70
N LEU A 242 -11.74 -8.03 8.41
CA LEU A 242 -12.71 -7.42 7.51
C LEU A 242 -12.66 -8.06 6.13
N ALA A 243 -11.48 -8.12 5.50
CA ALA A 243 -11.29 -8.75 4.19
C ALA A 243 -11.76 -10.21 4.20
N SER A 244 -11.40 -10.96 5.24
CA SER A 244 -11.82 -12.35 5.43
C SER A 244 -13.33 -12.50 5.53
N SER A 245 -14.02 -11.58 6.21
CA SER A 245 -15.50 -11.60 6.33
C SER A 245 -16.22 -11.44 4.99
N TYR A 246 -15.55 -10.81 4.02
CA TYR A 246 -15.99 -10.70 2.61
C TYR A 246 -15.44 -11.82 1.70
N GLY A 247 -14.72 -12.79 2.27
CA GLY A 247 -14.08 -13.89 1.51
C GLY A 247 -12.95 -13.43 0.61
N LYS A 248 -12.28 -12.31 0.95
CA LYS A 248 -11.16 -11.76 0.15
C LYS A 248 -9.83 -12.15 0.79
N PRO A 249 -8.90 -12.78 0.03
CA PRO A 249 -7.55 -13.00 0.51
C PRO A 249 -6.82 -11.67 0.70
N VAL A 250 -5.85 -11.66 1.61
CA VAL A 250 -4.99 -10.50 1.87
C VAL A 250 -3.56 -10.81 1.42
N MET A 251 -2.97 -9.88 0.71
CA MET A 251 -1.54 -9.83 0.39
C MET A 251 -0.91 -8.70 1.18
N ILE A 252 0.25 -8.95 1.79
CA ILE A 252 1.04 -7.91 2.46
C ILE A 252 2.30 -7.61 1.67
N HIS A 253 2.59 -6.32 1.50
CA HIS A 253 3.89 -5.85 1.05
C HIS A 253 4.83 -5.76 2.24
N CYS A 254 6.02 -6.33 2.12
CA CYS A 254 7.06 -6.22 3.13
C CYS A 254 8.43 -6.29 2.47
N CYS A 255 9.13 -5.16 2.42
CA CYS A 255 10.51 -5.13 1.95
C CYS A 255 11.50 -5.66 3.00
N GLY A 256 12.66 -6.10 2.52
CA GLY A 256 13.78 -6.48 3.37
C GLY A 256 13.63 -7.82 4.09
N SER A 257 14.40 -7.99 5.17
CA SER A 257 14.41 -9.18 6.01
C SER A 257 13.11 -9.28 6.81
N SER A 258 12.20 -10.14 6.37
CA SER A 258 10.84 -10.26 6.91
C SER A 258 10.38 -11.70 7.17
N SER A 259 11.18 -12.71 6.82
CA SER A 259 10.80 -14.12 6.98
C SER A 259 10.50 -14.50 8.44
N TRP A 260 11.13 -13.82 9.39
CA TRP A 260 10.89 -13.96 10.83
C TRP A 260 9.45 -13.67 11.26
N ALA A 261 8.67 -12.91 10.45
CA ALA A 261 7.27 -12.59 10.71
C ALA A 261 6.28 -13.51 9.95
N PHE A 262 6.75 -14.43 9.11
CA PHE A 262 5.87 -15.22 8.24
C PHE A 262 4.94 -16.15 9.01
N GLU A 263 5.36 -16.71 10.13
CA GLU A 263 4.46 -17.51 10.98
C GLU A 263 3.29 -16.66 11.51
N ASP A 264 3.60 -15.46 11.99
CA ASP A 264 2.56 -14.50 12.42
C ASP A 264 1.65 -14.09 11.23
N PHE A 265 2.19 -13.85 10.05
CA PHE A 265 1.39 -13.54 8.86
C PHE A 265 0.40 -14.65 8.52
N ILE A 266 0.84 -15.92 8.60
CA ILE A 266 -0.03 -17.08 8.38
C ILE A 266 -1.14 -17.13 9.43
N GLU A 267 -0.79 -16.96 10.72
CA GLU A 267 -1.75 -16.93 11.82
C GLU A 267 -2.78 -15.78 11.70
N MET A 268 -2.34 -14.62 11.22
CA MET A 268 -3.20 -13.47 10.95
C MET A 268 -4.18 -13.71 9.80
N GLY A 269 -3.93 -14.69 8.93
CA GLY A 269 -4.75 -14.98 7.76
C GLY A 269 -4.25 -14.35 6.46
N ILE A 270 -3.03 -13.81 6.43
CA ILE A 270 -2.38 -13.30 5.21
C ILE A 270 -2.06 -14.49 4.29
N ARG A 271 -2.33 -14.33 3.00
CA ARG A 271 -2.24 -15.41 2.00
C ARG A 271 -1.08 -15.25 1.02
N ALA A 272 -0.51 -14.08 0.93
CA ALA A 272 0.64 -13.79 0.05
C ALA A 272 1.49 -12.67 0.62
N VAL A 273 2.79 -12.71 0.32
CA VAL A 273 3.75 -11.65 0.62
C VAL A 273 4.38 -11.20 -0.71
N ASP A 274 4.53 -9.91 -0.91
CA ASP A 274 5.40 -9.27 -1.89
C ASP A 274 6.24 -8.22 -1.13
N THR A 275 7.36 -7.81 -1.49
CA THR A 275 8.34 -8.24 -2.44
C THR A 275 9.27 -9.28 -1.78
N LEU A 276 9.36 -10.48 -2.28
CA LEU A 276 10.39 -11.39 -1.80
C LEU A 276 11.73 -10.91 -2.34
N GLN A 277 12.55 -10.35 -1.47
CA GLN A 277 13.82 -9.72 -1.82
C GLN A 277 14.97 -10.71 -1.57
N PRO A 278 15.51 -11.37 -2.62
CA PRO A 278 16.52 -12.43 -2.43
C PRO A 278 17.83 -11.97 -1.80
N GLU A 279 18.11 -10.65 -1.89
CA GLU A 279 19.30 -10.02 -1.31
C GLU A 279 19.16 -9.71 0.18
N ALA A 280 17.93 -9.78 0.72
CA ALA A 280 17.72 -9.54 2.14
C ALA A 280 18.22 -10.73 2.95
N ALA A 281 18.97 -10.45 4.01
CA ALA A 281 19.38 -11.47 4.96
C ALA A 281 18.17 -11.87 5.82
N ASP A 282 18.06 -13.16 6.08
CA ASP A 282 17.11 -13.75 7.01
C ASP A 282 17.84 -14.24 8.28
#